data_9f4e132d807d116dc23e9c1d993488fd
#
_entry.id   9f4e132d807d116dc23e9c1d993488fd
#
_cell.length_a   1.000
_cell.length_b   1.000
_cell.length_c   1.000
_cell.angle_alpha   90.00
_cell.angle_beta   90.00
_cell.angle_gamma   90.00
#
_symmetry.space_group_name_H-M   'P 1'
#
loop_
_entity.id
_entity.type
_entity.pdbx_description
1 polymer ?
#
loop_
_entity_poly.entity_id
_entity_poly.type
_entity_poly.pdbx_seq_one_letter_code
_entity_poly.pdbx_strand_id
1 'polypeptide(L)'
;IAYCRPLHVFDVSKLNGDLHVRLAKKGEKLLALDGKEYDLDEEMTVIADEAEPEALGGVMGGEATGCTPETTEVFLESAYFDPIRTAMTGRKLNLQSDARFRFERGIDPAFMIEGAEIASALILGICGGEASEMIVAGEEPNWQRSYHLRKSRVRALGGVNVAPERIEEILAMLGFTVTATDDGWDAAVPSWRH
;
A
#
# COMPACT_ATOMS: atom_id res chain seq x y z
N ILE A 1 -5.89 10.61 3.84
CA ILE A 1 -4.94 11.22 4.79
C ILE A 1 -5.08 10.54 6.16
N ALA A 2 -6.30 10.41 6.73
CA ALA A 2 -6.50 9.89 8.08
C ALA A 2 -5.90 8.49 8.30
N TYR A 3 -5.93 7.64 7.30
CA TYR A 3 -5.47 6.24 7.38
C TYR A 3 -4.16 5.99 6.65
N CYS A 4 -3.54 7.04 6.08
CA CYS A 4 -2.28 6.96 5.31
C CYS A 4 -2.27 5.89 4.20
N ARG A 5 -3.45 5.46 3.74
CA ARG A 5 -3.65 4.44 2.71
C ARG A 5 -3.91 5.12 1.36
N PRO A 6 -3.00 5.02 0.37
CA PRO A 6 -3.32 5.41 -0.99
C PRO A 6 -4.33 4.43 -1.59
N LEU A 7 -5.27 4.96 -2.32
CA LEU A 7 -6.28 4.25 -3.09
C LEU A 7 -6.30 4.83 -4.50
N HIS A 8 -6.70 4.04 -5.48
CA HIS A 8 -6.97 4.55 -6.81
C HIS A 8 -8.41 4.23 -7.21
N VAL A 9 -8.98 5.08 -8.05
CA VAL A 9 -10.37 4.95 -8.51
C VAL A 9 -10.37 5.10 -10.02
N PHE A 10 -10.89 4.09 -10.70
CA PHE A 10 -11.08 4.07 -12.15
C PHE A 10 -12.53 4.32 -12.51
N ASP A 11 -12.77 5.01 -13.61
CA ASP A 11 -14.08 5.08 -14.25
C ASP A 11 -14.33 3.76 -15.00
N VAL A 12 -15.29 2.96 -14.52
CA VAL A 12 -15.59 1.63 -15.09
C VAL A 12 -15.97 1.72 -16.57
N SER A 13 -16.67 2.79 -16.97
CA SER A 13 -17.10 2.97 -18.36
C SER A 13 -15.96 3.12 -19.36
N LYS A 14 -14.75 3.39 -18.86
CA LYS A 14 -13.54 3.59 -19.65
C LYS A 14 -12.60 2.38 -19.66
N LEU A 15 -12.89 1.38 -18.82
CA LEU A 15 -12.13 0.14 -18.77
C LEU A 15 -12.54 -0.82 -19.89
N ASN A 16 -11.57 -1.51 -20.45
CA ASN A 16 -11.79 -2.50 -21.50
C ASN A 16 -11.55 -3.92 -20.97
N GLY A 17 -12.60 -4.53 -20.42
CA GLY A 17 -12.53 -5.85 -19.82
C GLY A 17 -12.00 -5.86 -18.40
N ASP A 18 -11.30 -6.92 -18.03
CA ASP A 18 -10.83 -7.18 -16.68
C ASP A 18 -9.52 -6.44 -16.36
N LEU A 19 -9.35 -6.04 -15.09
CA LEU A 19 -8.11 -5.46 -14.61
C LEU A 19 -7.12 -6.53 -14.13
N HIS A 20 -5.89 -6.40 -14.57
CA HIS A 20 -4.77 -7.29 -14.27
C HIS A 20 -3.59 -6.53 -13.66
N VAL A 21 -3.07 -7.02 -12.54
CA VAL A 21 -1.79 -6.55 -12.01
C VAL A 21 -0.67 -7.41 -12.59
N ARG A 22 0.23 -6.81 -13.33
CA ARG A 22 1.34 -7.49 -14.02
C ARG A 22 2.58 -6.61 -14.14
N LEU A 23 3.66 -7.18 -14.63
CA LEU A 23 4.77 -6.37 -15.11
C LEU A 23 4.41 -5.77 -16.47
N ALA A 24 4.91 -4.57 -16.74
CA ALA A 24 4.78 -3.95 -18.04
C ALA A 24 5.54 -4.75 -19.10
N LYS A 25 5.16 -4.59 -20.34
CA LYS A 25 5.87 -5.14 -21.50
C LYS A 25 6.74 -4.06 -22.12
N LYS A 26 7.83 -4.48 -22.72
CA LYS A 26 8.72 -3.55 -23.44
C LYS A 26 7.97 -2.81 -24.55
N GLY A 27 8.05 -1.49 -24.52
CA GLY A 27 7.43 -0.60 -25.48
C GLY A 27 6.00 -0.18 -25.14
N GLU A 28 5.44 -0.66 -24.03
CA GLU A 28 4.21 -0.08 -23.50
C GLU A 28 4.45 1.34 -23.02
N LYS A 29 3.42 2.15 -23.07
CA LYS A 29 3.43 3.55 -22.65
C LYS A 29 2.25 3.83 -21.75
N LEU A 30 2.36 4.85 -20.91
CA LEU A 30 1.28 5.34 -20.08
C LEU A 30 1.25 6.87 -20.14
N LEU A 31 0.14 7.43 -20.55
CA LEU A 31 -0.16 8.84 -20.30
C LEU A 31 -0.69 8.95 -18.86
N ALA A 32 0.13 9.49 -17.96
CA ALA A 32 -0.18 9.55 -16.53
C ALA A 32 -0.96 10.82 -16.16
N LEU A 33 -1.56 10.82 -14.97
CA LEU A 33 -2.35 11.92 -14.41
C LEU A 33 -1.60 13.26 -14.30
N ASP A 34 -0.28 13.28 -14.42
CA ASP A 34 0.50 14.51 -14.51
C ASP A 34 0.60 15.07 -15.94
N GLY A 35 -0.10 14.47 -16.89
CA GLY A 35 -0.15 14.86 -18.30
C GLY A 35 1.07 14.49 -19.12
N LYS A 36 1.95 13.61 -18.59
CA LYS A 36 3.14 13.16 -19.30
C LYS A 36 3.00 11.72 -19.75
N GLU A 37 3.59 11.42 -20.90
CA GLU A 37 3.72 10.05 -21.40
C GLU A 37 5.03 9.42 -20.88
N TYR A 38 4.94 8.23 -20.35
CA TYR A 38 6.05 7.45 -19.83
C TYR A 38 6.25 6.17 -20.63
N ASP A 39 7.48 5.92 -21.05
CA ASP A 39 7.89 4.64 -21.62
C ASP A 39 8.09 3.62 -20.49
N LEU A 40 7.40 2.49 -20.59
CA LEU A 40 7.41 1.44 -19.58
C LEU A 40 8.38 0.32 -19.96
N ASP A 41 8.82 -0.42 -18.95
CA ASP A 41 9.65 -1.61 -19.11
C ASP A 41 9.27 -2.75 -18.16
N GLU A 42 9.87 -3.90 -18.38
CA GLU A 42 9.55 -5.18 -17.73
C GLU A 42 9.88 -5.24 -16.22
N GLU A 43 10.49 -4.20 -15.66
CA GLU A 43 10.75 -4.08 -14.22
C GLU A 43 9.64 -3.31 -13.49
N MET A 44 8.73 -2.68 -14.22
CA MET A 44 7.67 -1.84 -13.68
C MET A 44 6.36 -2.62 -13.47
N THR A 45 5.73 -2.44 -12.33
CA THR A 45 4.39 -2.98 -12.08
C THR A 45 3.35 -2.06 -12.67
N VAL A 46 2.42 -2.62 -13.43
CA VAL A 46 1.26 -1.91 -13.98
C VAL A 46 -0.04 -2.58 -13.54
N ILE A 47 -1.09 -1.77 -13.45
CA ILE A 47 -2.47 -2.21 -13.50
C ILE A 47 -2.89 -1.97 -14.93
N ALA A 48 -3.34 -3.01 -15.60
CA ALA A 48 -3.70 -2.96 -17.02
C ALA A 48 -5.05 -3.62 -17.22
N ASP A 49 -5.80 -3.12 -18.17
CA ASP A 49 -6.96 -3.81 -18.69
C ASP A 49 -6.56 -4.78 -19.86
N GLU A 50 -7.51 -5.24 -20.64
CA GLU A 50 -7.22 -6.13 -21.77
C GLU A 50 -6.53 -5.42 -22.95
N ALA A 51 -6.60 -4.08 -23.00
CA ALA A 51 -6.03 -3.29 -24.08
C ALA A 51 -4.65 -2.74 -23.74
N GLU A 52 -4.50 -2.04 -22.59
CA GLU A 52 -3.31 -1.26 -22.28
C GLU A 52 -3.08 -1.07 -20.76
N PRO A 53 -1.91 -0.54 -20.35
CA PRO A 53 -1.67 -0.12 -18.96
C PRO A 53 -2.51 1.09 -18.58
N GLU A 54 -3.24 0.98 -17.47
CA GLU A 54 -4.11 2.02 -16.91
C GLU A 54 -3.50 2.76 -15.71
N ALA A 55 -2.49 2.15 -15.07
CA ALA A 55 -1.76 2.79 -13.98
C ALA A 55 -0.37 2.16 -13.78
N LEU A 56 0.56 2.97 -13.27
CA LEU A 56 1.80 2.48 -12.63
C LEU A 56 1.50 2.12 -11.18
N GLY A 57 1.55 0.83 -10.87
CA GLY A 57 1.20 0.28 -9.57
C GLY A 57 1.96 0.95 -8.41
N GLY A 58 1.24 1.56 -7.49
CA GLY A 58 1.79 2.27 -6.33
C GLY A 58 2.51 3.59 -6.64
N VAL A 59 2.49 4.06 -7.89
CA VAL A 59 3.19 5.27 -8.30
C VAL A 59 2.23 6.35 -8.80
N MET A 60 1.50 6.09 -9.88
CA MET A 60 0.57 7.07 -10.46
C MET A 60 -0.42 6.40 -11.42
N GLY A 61 -1.67 6.86 -11.37
CA GLY A 61 -2.71 6.44 -12.32
C GLY A 61 -2.53 7.04 -13.70
N GLY A 62 -3.20 6.43 -14.68
CA GLY A 62 -3.31 6.94 -16.04
C GLY A 62 -4.44 7.95 -16.19
N GLU A 63 -4.31 8.79 -17.18
CA GLU A 63 -5.30 9.83 -17.53
C GLU A 63 -6.56 9.22 -18.16
N ALA A 64 -6.39 8.15 -18.96
CA ALA A 64 -7.46 7.58 -19.79
C ALA A 64 -8.67 7.13 -18.96
N THR A 65 -8.43 6.42 -17.88
CA THR A 65 -9.47 5.86 -16.99
C THR A 65 -9.79 6.71 -15.78
N GLY A 66 -9.28 7.95 -15.76
CA GLY A 66 -9.57 8.92 -14.69
C GLY A 66 -11.05 9.28 -14.60
N CYS A 67 -11.56 9.45 -13.37
CA CYS A 67 -12.94 9.87 -13.12
C CYS A 67 -13.19 11.33 -13.57
N THR A 68 -14.39 11.59 -14.04
CA THR A 68 -14.89 12.92 -14.44
C THR A 68 -16.19 13.23 -13.68
N PRO A 69 -16.73 14.46 -13.78
CA PRO A 69 -18.03 14.78 -13.20
C PRO A 69 -19.20 13.91 -13.71
N GLU A 70 -19.03 13.29 -14.87
CA GLU A 70 -20.02 12.42 -15.52
C GLU A 70 -19.89 10.95 -15.09
N THR A 71 -18.83 10.57 -14.37
CA THR A 71 -18.61 9.20 -13.91
C THR A 71 -19.70 8.78 -12.94
N THR A 72 -20.35 7.67 -13.22
CA THR A 72 -21.45 7.10 -12.41
C THR A 72 -21.10 5.75 -11.79
N GLU A 73 -20.10 5.06 -12.30
CA GLU A 73 -19.65 3.77 -11.82
C GLU A 73 -18.13 3.76 -11.67
N VAL A 74 -17.65 3.33 -10.52
CA VAL A 74 -16.24 3.37 -10.20
C VAL A 74 -15.72 2.01 -9.74
N PHE A 75 -14.49 1.69 -10.15
CA PHE A 75 -13.71 0.59 -9.59
C PHE A 75 -12.73 1.17 -8.58
N LEU A 76 -12.85 0.75 -7.32
CA LEU A 76 -11.96 1.17 -6.24
C LEU A 76 -10.85 0.14 -6.04
N GLU A 77 -9.60 0.57 -6.21
CA GLU A 77 -8.41 -0.23 -5.94
C GLU A 77 -7.88 0.03 -4.54
N SER A 78 -7.66 -1.05 -3.77
CA SER A 78 -6.90 -1.05 -2.52
C SER A 78 -5.84 -2.15 -2.61
N ALA A 79 -4.60 -1.79 -2.89
CA ALA A 79 -3.55 -2.75 -3.22
C ALA A 79 -2.33 -2.66 -2.28
N TYR A 80 -1.49 -3.68 -2.33
CA TYR A 80 -0.13 -3.70 -1.81
C TYR A 80 0.83 -3.89 -2.97
N PHE A 81 1.80 -3.01 -3.10
CA PHE A 81 2.85 -3.11 -4.12
C PHE A 81 4.20 -3.32 -3.45
N ASP A 82 5.09 -4.06 -4.11
CA ASP A 82 6.47 -4.24 -3.64
C ASP A 82 7.16 -2.88 -3.47
N PRO A 83 7.60 -2.52 -2.25
CA PRO A 83 8.16 -1.19 -1.98
C PRO A 83 9.42 -0.90 -2.78
N ILE A 84 10.27 -1.92 -2.99
CA ILE A 84 11.54 -1.76 -3.69
C ILE A 84 11.27 -1.49 -5.16
N ARG A 85 10.41 -2.26 -5.79
CA ARG A 85 10.03 -2.07 -7.20
C ARG A 85 9.36 -0.72 -7.42
N THR A 86 8.45 -0.32 -6.53
CA THR A 86 7.80 1.00 -6.56
C THR A 86 8.83 2.13 -6.47
N ALA A 87 9.82 2.00 -5.56
CA ALA A 87 10.91 2.98 -5.44
C ALA A 87 11.77 3.05 -6.70
N MET A 88 12.12 1.89 -7.28
CA MET A 88 12.94 1.82 -8.50
C MET A 88 12.21 2.42 -9.70
N THR A 89 10.94 2.06 -9.90
CA THR A 89 10.08 2.61 -10.95
C THR A 89 10.03 4.14 -10.88
N GLY A 90 9.72 4.68 -9.72
CA GLY A 90 9.62 6.12 -9.57
C GLY A 90 10.96 6.85 -9.74
N ARG A 91 12.09 6.25 -9.35
CA ARG A 91 13.42 6.82 -9.61
C ARG A 91 13.76 6.81 -11.09
N LYS A 92 13.50 5.69 -11.78
CA LYS A 92 13.80 5.52 -13.21
C LYS A 92 13.02 6.50 -14.07
N LEU A 93 11.75 6.71 -13.76
CA LEU A 93 10.87 7.64 -14.47
C LEU A 93 10.99 9.09 -13.96
N ASN A 94 11.79 9.34 -12.91
CA ASN A 94 11.85 10.63 -12.21
C ASN A 94 10.47 11.16 -11.81
N LEU A 95 9.58 10.24 -11.38
CA LEU A 95 8.20 10.53 -11.05
C LEU A 95 8.03 10.53 -9.52
N GLN A 96 7.47 11.61 -8.99
CA GLN A 96 7.16 11.73 -7.56
C GLN A 96 5.66 11.92 -7.37
N SER A 97 5.08 11.16 -6.45
CA SER A 97 3.69 11.27 -6.05
C SER A 97 3.54 10.95 -4.56
N ASP A 98 2.43 11.39 -3.99
CA ASP A 98 2.06 11.05 -2.62
C ASP A 98 1.83 9.54 -2.43
N ALA A 99 1.32 8.86 -3.44
CA ALA A 99 1.16 7.41 -3.45
C ALA A 99 2.52 6.72 -3.39
N ARG A 100 3.43 7.06 -4.32
CA ARG A 100 4.79 6.52 -4.33
C ARG A 100 5.50 6.74 -2.99
N PHE A 101 5.42 7.94 -2.42
CA PHE A 101 6.06 8.27 -1.15
C PHE A 101 5.66 7.30 -0.03
N ARG A 102 4.43 6.81 -0.04
CA ARG A 102 3.92 5.84 0.95
C ARG A 102 4.28 4.42 0.58
N PHE A 103 3.98 4.00 -0.64
CA PHE A 103 4.23 2.63 -1.09
C PHE A 103 5.72 2.26 -1.08
N GLU A 104 6.62 3.17 -1.47
CA GLU A 104 8.07 2.90 -1.48
C GLU A 104 8.66 2.72 -0.08
N ARG A 105 7.97 3.16 0.97
CA ARG A 105 8.36 2.96 2.38
C ARG A 105 7.67 1.79 3.03
N GLY A 106 6.77 1.15 2.29
CA GLY A 106 5.86 0.14 2.81
C GLY A 106 4.60 0.75 3.42
N ILE A 107 3.49 0.09 3.18
CA ILE A 107 2.19 0.38 3.78
C ILE A 107 1.76 -0.82 4.60
N ASP A 108 0.80 -0.65 5.49
CA ASP A 108 0.27 -1.73 6.31
C ASP A 108 -0.34 -2.84 5.44
N PRO A 109 0.29 -4.03 5.34
CA PRO A 109 -0.19 -5.11 4.49
C PRO A 109 -1.48 -5.76 5.02
N ALA A 110 -1.75 -5.68 6.32
CA ALA A 110 -2.97 -6.22 6.90
C ALA A 110 -4.19 -5.29 6.75
N PHE A 111 -3.97 -4.03 6.37
CA PHE A 111 -5.02 -3.01 6.27
C PHE A 111 -5.63 -2.89 4.85
N MET A 112 -5.40 -3.84 3.95
CA MET A 112 -5.89 -3.75 2.56
C MET A 112 -7.41 -3.83 2.48
N ILE A 113 -8.00 -4.85 3.10
CA ILE A 113 -9.44 -5.11 3.08
C ILE A 113 -10.19 -4.04 3.88
N GLU A 114 -9.80 -3.82 5.14
CA GLU A 114 -10.43 -2.80 5.99
C GLU A 114 -10.34 -1.40 5.37
N GLY A 115 -9.19 -1.07 4.75
CA GLY A 115 -9.02 0.19 4.04
C GLY A 115 -9.97 0.37 2.86
N ALA A 116 -10.23 -0.69 2.10
CA ALA A 116 -11.21 -0.68 1.02
C ALA A 116 -12.66 -0.54 1.56
N GLU A 117 -13.01 -1.25 2.63
CA GLU A 117 -14.31 -1.15 3.29
C GLU A 117 -14.58 0.27 3.80
N ILE A 118 -13.61 0.88 4.49
CA ILE A 118 -13.73 2.26 4.98
C ILE A 118 -13.89 3.25 3.83
N ALA A 119 -13.11 3.09 2.75
CA ALA A 119 -13.20 3.97 1.59
C ALA A 119 -14.55 3.81 0.88
N SER A 120 -15.04 2.58 0.70
CA SER A 120 -16.35 2.29 0.13
C SER A 120 -17.48 2.92 0.97
N ALA A 121 -17.42 2.75 2.29
CA ALA A 121 -18.40 3.36 3.19
C ALA A 121 -18.40 4.89 3.11
N LEU A 122 -17.24 5.53 2.98
CA LEU A 122 -17.14 6.97 2.78
C LEU A 122 -17.72 7.42 1.45
N ILE A 123 -17.42 6.71 0.36
CA ILE A 123 -17.98 7.01 -0.98
C ILE A 123 -19.49 6.89 -0.93
N LEU A 124 -20.03 5.79 -0.41
CA LEU A 124 -21.48 5.58 -0.28
C LEU A 124 -22.15 6.65 0.59
N GLY A 125 -21.48 7.06 1.67
CA GLY A 125 -22.01 8.10 2.58
C GLY A 125 -22.04 9.49 1.96
N ILE A 126 -21.16 9.79 1.02
CA ILE A 126 -21.04 11.11 0.36
C ILE A 126 -21.82 11.15 -0.96
N CYS A 127 -21.66 10.12 -1.79
CA CYS A 127 -22.18 10.06 -3.15
C CYS A 127 -23.47 9.26 -3.25
N GLY A 128 -23.79 8.41 -2.27
CA GLY A 128 -24.84 7.41 -2.40
C GLY A 128 -24.41 6.25 -3.30
N GLY A 129 -25.40 5.50 -3.81
CA GLY A 129 -25.15 4.36 -4.70
C GLY A 129 -25.16 3.02 -3.97
N GLU A 130 -24.67 1.99 -4.65
CA GLU A 130 -24.57 0.62 -4.14
C GLU A 130 -23.16 0.07 -4.39
N ALA A 131 -22.64 -0.69 -3.43
CA ALA A 131 -21.35 -1.37 -3.58
C ALA A 131 -21.58 -2.81 -4.07
N SER A 132 -20.69 -3.27 -4.95
CA SER A 132 -20.58 -4.69 -5.32
C SER A 132 -19.92 -5.51 -4.21
N GLU A 133 -19.83 -6.82 -4.41
CA GLU A 133 -18.93 -7.66 -3.61
C GLU A 133 -17.47 -7.25 -3.81
N MET A 134 -16.70 -7.30 -2.72
CA MET A 134 -15.26 -7.07 -2.78
C MET A 134 -14.55 -8.28 -3.39
N ILE A 135 -13.73 -8.05 -4.39
CA ILE A 135 -12.89 -9.10 -5.00
C ILE A 135 -11.48 -8.94 -4.46
N VAL A 136 -10.92 -10.03 -3.93
CA VAL A 136 -9.53 -10.10 -3.47
C VAL A 136 -8.74 -10.95 -4.45
N ALA A 137 -7.68 -10.39 -5.02
CA ALA A 137 -6.79 -11.08 -5.95
C ALA A 137 -5.35 -11.04 -5.44
N GLY A 138 -4.60 -12.13 -5.65
CA GLY A 138 -3.23 -12.29 -5.17
C GLY A 138 -3.16 -12.91 -3.77
N GLU A 139 -1.99 -12.82 -3.16
CA GLU A 139 -1.71 -13.38 -1.84
C GLU A 139 -1.36 -12.27 -0.86
N GLU A 140 -1.79 -12.43 0.40
CA GLU A 140 -1.37 -11.53 1.46
C GLU A 140 0.15 -11.64 1.65
N PRO A 141 0.89 -10.52 1.64
CA PRO A 141 2.33 -10.56 1.82
C PRO A 141 2.69 -11.06 3.22
N ASN A 142 3.74 -11.88 3.33
CA ASN A 142 4.24 -12.34 4.63
C ASN A 142 4.94 -11.18 5.34
N TRP A 143 4.21 -10.54 6.24
CA TRP A 143 4.70 -9.40 7.03
C TRP A 143 5.02 -9.76 8.48
N GLN A 144 4.60 -10.92 8.97
CA GLN A 144 4.75 -11.33 10.36
C GLN A 144 6.22 -11.54 10.71
N ARG A 145 6.67 -10.85 11.74
CA ARG A 145 8.05 -10.95 12.25
C ARG A 145 8.10 -10.69 13.75
N SER A 146 9.07 -11.28 14.41
CA SER A 146 9.36 -11.07 15.82
C SER A 146 10.83 -10.79 16.04
N TYR A 147 11.14 -9.94 16.98
CA TYR A 147 12.51 -9.62 17.37
C TYR A 147 12.73 -9.84 18.85
N HIS A 148 13.89 -10.40 19.18
CA HIS A 148 14.30 -10.58 20.56
C HIS A 148 15.00 -9.32 21.09
N LEU A 149 14.39 -8.69 22.11
CA LEU A 149 14.97 -7.56 22.84
C LEU A 149 15.60 -8.04 24.14
N ARG A 150 16.92 -8.11 24.20
CA ARG A 150 17.64 -8.47 25.43
C ARG A 150 17.56 -7.35 26.48
N LYS A 151 17.36 -7.70 27.75
CA LYS A 151 17.34 -6.75 28.90
C LYS A 151 18.55 -5.82 28.90
N SER A 152 19.75 -6.37 28.66
CA SER A 152 21.00 -5.61 28.62
C SER A 152 21.05 -4.56 27.50
N ARG A 153 20.31 -4.77 26.41
CA ARG A 153 20.35 -3.89 25.22
C ARG A 153 19.76 -2.52 25.49
N VAL A 154 18.71 -2.45 26.33
CA VAL A 154 18.04 -1.19 26.68
C VAL A 154 19.03 -0.23 27.33
N ARG A 155 19.81 -0.73 28.34
CA ARG A 155 20.83 0.07 28.99
C ARG A 155 22.03 0.36 28.09
N ALA A 156 22.51 -0.65 27.33
CA ALA A 156 23.71 -0.53 26.51
C ALA A 156 23.57 0.47 25.36
N LEU A 157 22.39 0.55 24.75
CA LEU A 157 22.11 1.51 23.66
C LEU A 157 21.39 2.76 24.14
N GLY A 158 20.41 2.62 25.01
CA GLY A 158 19.60 3.74 25.49
C GLY A 158 20.27 4.58 26.58
N GLY A 159 21.29 4.04 27.24
CA GLY A 159 22.01 4.71 28.32
C GLY A 159 21.21 4.87 29.63
N VAL A 160 19.98 4.35 29.69
CA VAL A 160 19.06 4.48 30.81
C VAL A 160 18.68 3.13 31.39
N ASN A 161 18.41 3.10 32.70
CA ASN A 161 17.84 1.94 33.37
C ASN A 161 16.31 2.10 33.38
N VAL A 162 15.61 1.20 32.72
CA VAL A 162 14.15 1.12 32.68
C VAL A 162 13.73 -0.18 33.35
N ALA A 163 12.73 -0.12 34.23
CA ALA A 163 12.19 -1.31 34.87
C ALA A 163 11.58 -2.26 33.82
N PRO A 164 11.75 -3.60 34.00
CA PRO A 164 11.23 -4.58 33.03
C PRO A 164 9.76 -4.38 32.69
N GLU A 165 8.92 -4.15 33.69
CA GLU A 165 7.47 -3.95 33.54
C GLU A 165 7.17 -2.71 32.69
N ARG A 166 7.99 -1.67 32.83
CA ARG A 166 7.84 -0.44 32.02
C ARG A 166 8.27 -0.65 30.57
N ILE A 167 9.24 -1.53 30.30
CA ILE A 167 9.64 -1.90 28.95
C ILE A 167 8.49 -2.63 28.25
N GLU A 168 7.89 -3.62 28.92
CA GLU A 168 6.73 -4.35 28.41
C GLU A 168 5.55 -3.41 28.12
N GLU A 169 5.24 -2.53 29.05
CA GLU A 169 4.18 -1.53 28.88
C GLU A 169 4.43 -0.63 27.67
N ILE A 170 5.65 -0.11 27.51
CA ILE A 170 6.01 0.73 26.35
C ILE A 170 5.86 -0.02 25.04
N LEU A 171 6.36 -1.27 24.97
CA LEU A 171 6.24 -2.08 23.76
C LEU A 171 4.77 -2.37 23.43
N ALA A 172 3.96 -2.72 24.43
CA ALA A 172 2.52 -2.95 24.25
C ALA A 172 1.79 -1.67 23.78
N MET A 173 2.10 -0.51 24.38
CA MET A 173 1.55 0.78 23.93
C MET A 173 1.95 1.15 22.49
N LEU A 174 3.09 0.64 22.02
CA LEU A 174 3.56 0.81 20.64
C LEU A 174 2.99 -0.25 19.69
N GLY A 175 2.10 -1.13 20.16
CA GLY A 175 1.38 -2.13 19.38
C GLY A 175 2.11 -3.47 19.22
N PHE A 176 3.25 -3.67 19.90
CA PHE A 176 3.92 -4.98 19.89
C PHE A 176 3.19 -5.98 20.78
N THR A 177 3.11 -7.23 20.33
CA THR A 177 2.76 -8.35 21.22
C THR A 177 4.04 -8.87 21.84
N VAL A 178 4.11 -8.85 23.19
CA VAL A 178 5.34 -9.12 23.93
C VAL A 178 5.22 -10.40 24.70
N THR A 179 6.23 -11.27 24.59
CA THR A 179 6.39 -12.48 25.40
C THR A 179 7.70 -12.40 26.17
N ALA A 180 7.62 -12.46 27.51
CA ALA A 180 8.81 -12.44 28.35
C ALA A 180 9.63 -13.74 28.19
N THR A 181 10.95 -13.59 28.21
CA THR A 181 11.92 -14.69 28.18
C THR A 181 12.91 -14.54 29.36
N ASP A 182 13.80 -15.50 29.57
CA ASP A 182 14.77 -15.46 30.67
C ASP A 182 15.69 -14.24 30.60
N ASP A 183 16.12 -13.85 29.39
CA ASP A 183 17.10 -12.78 29.16
C ASP A 183 16.53 -11.52 28.50
N GLY A 184 15.21 -11.50 28.18
CA GLY A 184 14.59 -10.38 27.46
C GLY A 184 13.12 -10.56 27.15
N TRP A 185 12.77 -10.17 25.96
CA TRP A 185 11.41 -10.23 25.44
C TRP A 185 11.43 -10.57 23.94
N ASP A 186 10.56 -11.46 23.54
CA ASP A 186 10.21 -11.63 22.13
C ASP A 186 9.05 -10.69 21.80
N ALA A 187 9.29 -9.75 20.90
CA ALA A 187 8.35 -8.72 20.49
C ALA A 187 7.88 -8.96 19.06
N ALA A 188 6.64 -9.45 18.90
CA ALA A 188 6.01 -9.56 17.60
C ALA A 188 5.63 -8.16 17.09
N VAL A 189 6.05 -7.85 15.88
CA VAL A 189 5.91 -6.50 15.27
C VAL A 189 4.49 -6.34 14.73
N PRO A 190 3.81 -5.22 15.00
CA PRO A 190 2.51 -4.95 14.38
C PRO A 190 2.65 -4.68 12.87
N SER A 191 1.60 -4.95 12.11
CA SER A 191 1.60 -4.90 10.63
C SER A 191 1.98 -3.54 10.04
N TRP A 192 1.69 -2.45 10.75
CA TRP A 192 2.00 -1.08 10.30
C TRP A 192 3.43 -0.61 10.55
N ARG A 193 4.29 -1.44 11.15
CA ARG A 193 5.71 -1.13 11.35
C ARG A 193 6.56 -1.94 10.37
N HIS A 194 7.29 -1.25 9.52
CA HIS A 194 8.23 -1.81 8.53
C HIS A 194 9.68 -1.55 8.95
#